data_183c74099de47b650bb54072d13f5667
#
_entry.id   183c74099de47b650bb54072d13f5667
#
_cell.length_a   1.000
_cell.length_b   1.000
_cell.length_c   1.000
_cell.angle_alpha   90.00
_cell.angle_beta   90.00
_cell.angle_gamma   90.00
#
_symmetry.space_group_name_H-M   'P 1'
#
loop_
_entity.id
_entity.type
_entity.pdbx_description
1 polymer ?
#
loop_
_entity_poly.entity_id
_entity_poly.type
_entity_poly.pdbx_seq_one_letter_code
_entity_poly.pdbx_strand_id
1 'polypeptide(L)'
;MHQLTIREVMPQIEAALVAHKTNEAAALLWPALNQHSHIAALWFYAGSLLNMEGKHAMAFEAWQKAFNLEPNHIILANMGAALRAMQQAELGRKFLQRALDYAPNDAGILANLTGCYVNEGNPWPGIEYGTRALGSAHDGSARFNLALLCLEAGQTVPGFDYYAEGTHQHRDVRVYEPDVPLLTPELHEKLKGTGATIVTWGEQGIGDELMFGTILNDAIKDYEIVFECHPRLELLHRTSSWARQLHKEGRAIQLHSTRKLKPIDLAGRQVAAKVAIGNLCRLYRREKAAFEWSGPTYSAPEREARQMRGQLMELAEGRVIVGLAMRGAMIETNRGYRCVTPDKLLPMLRDESLFFVSLDYEDMTEAHDWISSNVPGARYLWYPSVNFAWDYHHTAALVAATDCVVTVPQSVAHISAGMGHPTYVLTPSKPDWRLTCVSGERWIWYDHPNVRLYRQSGNNWDPAISAVYDAVQAHFSSDREVAL
;
A
#
# COMPACT_ATOMS: atom_id res chain seq x y z
N MET A 1 30.97 11.40 -42.91
CA MET A 1 29.93 10.63 -42.20
C MET A 1 28.65 10.77 -42.99
N HIS A 2 28.09 9.69 -43.52
CA HIS A 2 26.77 9.73 -44.18
C HIS A 2 25.74 10.16 -43.13
N GLN A 3 25.06 11.27 -43.33
CA GLN A 3 23.94 11.69 -42.51
C GLN A 3 22.81 10.71 -42.82
N LEU A 4 22.41 9.92 -41.81
CA LEU A 4 21.28 8.98 -41.93
C LEU A 4 20.03 9.75 -42.33
N THR A 5 19.29 9.24 -43.26
CA THR A 5 17.97 9.79 -43.63
C THR A 5 16.95 9.53 -42.52
N ILE A 6 15.91 10.34 -42.47
CA ILE A 6 14.84 10.15 -41.47
C ILE A 6 14.21 8.74 -41.52
N ARG A 7 14.16 8.14 -42.74
CA ARG A 7 13.68 6.77 -42.92
C ARG A 7 14.57 5.71 -42.28
N GLU A 8 15.87 5.98 -42.12
CA GLU A 8 16.84 5.07 -41.49
C GLU A 8 16.93 5.31 -39.98
N VAL A 9 16.68 6.54 -39.53
CA VAL A 9 16.74 6.89 -38.09
C VAL A 9 15.50 6.44 -37.32
N MET A 10 14.30 6.58 -37.89
CA MET A 10 13.05 6.24 -37.22
C MET A 10 12.99 4.79 -36.67
N PRO A 11 13.35 3.75 -37.44
CA PRO A 11 13.38 2.38 -36.92
C PRO A 11 14.40 2.16 -35.80
N GLN A 12 15.52 2.94 -35.84
CA GLN A 12 16.53 2.85 -34.76
C GLN A 12 16.03 3.49 -33.47
N ILE A 13 15.31 4.61 -33.56
CA ILE A 13 14.65 5.22 -32.39
C ILE A 13 13.65 4.24 -31.78
N GLU A 14 12.79 3.65 -32.60
CA GLU A 14 11.80 2.68 -32.16
C GLU A 14 12.45 1.46 -31.48
N ALA A 15 13.47 0.88 -32.11
CA ALA A 15 14.23 -0.24 -31.55
C ALA A 15 14.89 0.11 -30.20
N ALA A 16 15.44 1.33 -30.06
CA ALA A 16 16.03 1.80 -28.82
C ALA A 16 14.97 1.99 -27.71
N LEU A 17 13.80 2.52 -28.05
CA LEU A 17 12.67 2.65 -27.11
C LEU A 17 12.16 1.29 -26.65
N VAL A 18 11.96 0.35 -27.56
CA VAL A 18 11.54 -1.03 -27.24
C VAL A 18 12.57 -1.73 -26.35
N ALA A 19 13.87 -1.47 -26.58
CA ALA A 19 14.95 -2.01 -25.77
C ALA A 19 15.19 -1.27 -24.44
N HIS A 20 14.37 -0.27 -24.10
CA HIS A 20 14.52 0.60 -22.93
C HIS A 20 15.87 1.33 -22.84
N LYS A 21 16.53 1.60 -23.98
CA LYS A 21 17.78 2.33 -24.09
C LYS A 21 17.52 3.84 -24.26
N THR A 22 17.06 4.47 -23.19
CA THR A 22 16.60 5.88 -23.25
C THR A 22 17.64 6.86 -23.75
N ASN A 23 18.91 6.73 -23.35
CA ASN A 23 20.00 7.60 -23.80
C ASN A 23 20.26 7.45 -25.31
N GLU A 24 20.21 6.23 -25.84
CA GLU A 24 20.41 5.93 -27.26
C GLU A 24 19.24 6.47 -28.08
N ALA A 25 18.01 6.26 -27.60
CA ALA A 25 16.82 6.84 -28.21
C ALA A 25 16.87 8.37 -28.23
N ALA A 26 17.24 9.02 -27.14
CA ALA A 26 17.35 10.48 -27.04
C ALA A 26 18.37 11.06 -28.03
N ALA A 27 19.54 10.43 -28.14
CA ALA A 27 20.61 10.89 -29.04
C ALA A 27 20.18 10.89 -30.51
N LEU A 28 19.30 9.98 -30.91
CA LEU A 28 18.76 9.91 -32.29
C LEU A 28 17.53 10.80 -32.46
N LEU A 29 16.64 10.82 -31.45
CA LEU A 29 15.33 11.46 -31.55
C LEU A 29 15.39 12.99 -31.59
N TRP A 30 16.12 13.62 -30.65
CA TRP A 30 16.09 15.08 -30.54
C TRP A 30 16.65 15.81 -31.77
N PRO A 31 17.78 15.39 -32.39
CA PRO A 31 18.22 15.96 -33.64
C PRO A 31 17.23 15.77 -34.80
N ALA A 32 16.62 14.55 -34.89
CA ALA A 32 15.63 14.26 -35.91
C ALA A 32 14.36 15.12 -35.74
N LEU A 33 13.87 15.28 -34.50
CA LEU A 33 12.70 16.09 -34.19
C LEU A 33 12.93 17.58 -34.48
N ASN A 34 14.14 18.08 -34.20
CA ASN A 34 14.52 19.48 -34.52
C ASN A 34 14.50 19.78 -36.03
N GLN A 35 14.85 18.80 -36.85
CA GLN A 35 14.87 18.94 -38.30
C GLN A 35 13.51 18.64 -38.96
N HIS A 36 12.72 17.78 -38.36
CA HIS A 36 11.51 17.20 -38.95
C HIS A 36 10.29 17.29 -37.98
N SER A 37 10.10 18.45 -37.36
CA SER A 37 9.03 18.67 -36.38
C SER A 37 7.59 18.52 -36.92
N HIS A 38 7.40 18.42 -38.21
CA HIS A 38 6.14 18.16 -38.89
C HIS A 38 5.76 16.68 -38.95
N ILE A 39 6.64 15.75 -38.51
CA ILE A 39 6.38 14.33 -38.52
C ILE A 39 5.76 13.90 -37.17
N ALA A 40 4.51 13.46 -37.19
CA ALA A 40 3.75 13.04 -35.99
C ALA A 40 4.45 11.92 -35.20
N ALA A 41 5.01 10.92 -35.91
CA ALA A 41 5.70 9.79 -35.29
C ALA A 41 6.89 10.20 -34.41
N LEU A 42 7.62 11.27 -34.77
CA LEU A 42 8.72 11.76 -33.92
C LEU A 42 8.20 12.34 -32.60
N TRP A 43 7.09 13.08 -32.63
CA TRP A 43 6.45 13.57 -31.41
C TRP A 43 5.88 12.42 -30.58
N PHE A 44 5.37 11.38 -31.24
CA PHE A 44 4.93 10.16 -30.56
C PHE A 44 6.08 9.48 -29.81
N TYR A 45 7.23 9.30 -30.48
CA TYR A 45 8.43 8.75 -29.84
C TYR A 45 8.98 9.66 -28.73
N ALA A 46 8.92 10.98 -28.90
CA ALA A 46 9.29 11.95 -27.85
C ALA A 46 8.40 11.77 -26.60
N GLY A 47 7.10 11.65 -26.77
CA GLY A 47 6.17 11.36 -25.67
C GLY A 47 6.49 10.04 -24.99
N SER A 48 6.79 8.99 -25.78
CA SER A 48 7.14 7.68 -25.23
C SER A 48 8.44 7.72 -24.43
N LEU A 49 9.49 8.39 -24.94
CA LEU A 49 10.75 8.58 -24.23
C LEU A 49 10.57 9.34 -22.91
N LEU A 50 9.87 10.48 -22.97
CA LEU A 50 9.60 11.32 -21.79
C LEU A 50 8.79 10.58 -20.71
N ASN A 51 7.83 9.77 -21.15
CA ASN A 51 7.05 8.93 -20.24
C ASN A 51 7.92 7.84 -19.55
N MET A 52 8.85 7.23 -20.30
CA MET A 52 9.81 6.27 -19.72
C MET A 52 10.76 6.94 -18.70
N GLU A 53 11.04 8.22 -18.88
CA GLU A 53 11.82 9.04 -17.94
C GLU A 53 10.99 9.57 -16.75
N GLY A 54 9.69 9.23 -16.66
CA GLY A 54 8.78 9.71 -15.62
C GLY A 54 8.30 11.15 -15.80
N LYS A 55 8.64 11.81 -16.93
CA LYS A 55 8.26 13.18 -17.25
C LYS A 55 6.87 13.25 -17.90
N HIS A 56 5.84 12.78 -17.17
CA HIS A 56 4.50 12.54 -17.72
C HIS A 56 3.81 13.79 -18.30
N ALA A 57 4.02 14.96 -17.71
CA ALA A 57 3.45 16.22 -18.24
C ALA A 57 4.04 16.57 -19.60
N MET A 58 5.35 16.48 -19.74
CA MET A 58 6.02 16.72 -21.02
C MET A 58 5.68 15.65 -22.06
N ALA A 59 5.50 14.41 -21.62
CA ALA A 59 5.03 13.31 -22.48
C ALA A 59 3.64 13.61 -23.05
N PHE A 60 2.72 14.07 -22.21
CA PHE A 60 1.38 14.49 -22.64
C PHE A 60 1.44 15.60 -23.69
N GLU A 61 2.25 16.65 -23.49
CA GLU A 61 2.42 17.74 -24.45
C GLU A 61 2.99 17.23 -25.79
N ALA A 62 3.97 16.33 -25.76
CA ALA A 62 4.54 15.73 -26.97
C ALA A 62 3.49 14.89 -27.72
N TRP A 63 2.73 14.06 -27.03
CA TRP A 63 1.63 13.31 -27.65
C TRP A 63 0.49 14.21 -28.13
N GLN A 64 0.22 15.34 -27.48
CA GLN A 64 -0.74 16.32 -27.98
C GLN A 64 -0.28 16.92 -29.32
N LYS A 65 1.01 17.22 -29.48
CA LYS A 65 1.57 17.66 -30.77
C LYS A 65 1.45 16.57 -31.83
N ALA A 66 1.76 15.31 -31.48
CA ALA A 66 1.58 14.17 -32.37
C ALA A 66 0.11 14.04 -32.81
N PHE A 67 -0.84 14.13 -31.86
CA PHE A 67 -2.28 14.03 -32.15
C PHE A 67 -2.79 15.15 -33.04
N ASN A 68 -2.30 16.38 -32.86
CA ASN A 68 -2.66 17.52 -33.72
C ASN A 68 -2.16 17.37 -35.17
N LEU A 69 -1.05 16.64 -35.37
CA LEU A 69 -0.52 16.34 -36.69
C LEU A 69 -1.21 15.15 -37.33
N GLU A 70 -1.42 14.09 -36.57
CA GLU A 70 -2.03 12.84 -37.04
C GLU A 70 -2.87 12.19 -35.93
N PRO A 71 -4.18 12.49 -35.86
CA PRO A 71 -5.05 11.92 -34.84
C PRO A 71 -5.19 10.40 -34.95
N ASN A 72 -4.90 9.68 -33.85
CA ASN A 72 -5.18 8.26 -33.76
C ASN A 72 -5.45 7.82 -32.30
N HIS A 73 -6.04 6.63 -32.13
CA HIS A 73 -6.46 6.13 -30.82
C HIS A 73 -5.28 5.74 -29.91
N ILE A 74 -4.13 5.33 -30.47
CA ILE A 74 -2.94 4.96 -29.68
C ILE A 74 -2.39 6.21 -28.96
N ILE A 75 -2.34 7.35 -29.65
CA ILE A 75 -1.92 8.61 -29.04
C ILE A 75 -2.89 9.04 -27.94
N LEU A 76 -4.22 8.94 -28.16
CA LEU A 76 -5.22 9.21 -27.15
C LEU A 76 -5.05 8.31 -25.91
N ALA A 77 -4.78 7.01 -26.13
CA ALA A 77 -4.57 6.06 -25.05
C ALA A 77 -3.34 6.41 -24.20
N ASN A 78 -2.22 6.79 -24.85
CA ASN A 78 -1.01 7.21 -24.16
C ASN A 78 -1.19 8.52 -23.38
N MET A 79 -1.92 9.49 -23.96
CA MET A 79 -2.30 10.73 -23.25
C MET A 79 -3.14 10.42 -22.01
N GLY A 80 -4.10 9.50 -22.12
CA GLY A 80 -4.91 9.05 -20.99
C GLY A 80 -4.09 8.36 -19.89
N ALA A 81 -3.14 7.51 -20.29
CA ALA A 81 -2.23 6.86 -19.36
C ALA A 81 -1.30 7.87 -18.63
N ALA A 82 -0.79 8.88 -19.34
CA ALA A 82 0.00 9.95 -18.73
C ALA A 82 -0.80 10.78 -17.73
N LEU A 83 -2.04 11.13 -18.05
CA LEU A 83 -2.93 11.84 -17.13
C LEU A 83 -3.20 11.03 -15.86
N ARG A 84 -3.41 9.71 -15.99
CA ARG A 84 -3.52 8.81 -14.84
C ARG A 84 -2.26 8.83 -13.98
N ALA A 85 -1.07 8.79 -14.60
CA ALA A 85 0.20 8.87 -13.89
C ALA A 85 0.39 10.23 -13.16
N MET A 86 -0.17 11.30 -13.70
CA MET A 86 -0.23 12.63 -13.07
C MET A 86 -1.35 12.78 -12.02
N GLN A 87 -1.94 11.69 -11.57
CA GLN A 87 -3.07 11.68 -10.60
C GLN A 87 -4.36 12.36 -11.11
N GLN A 88 -4.50 12.52 -12.42
CA GLN A 88 -5.69 13.07 -13.09
C GLN A 88 -6.53 11.94 -13.72
N ALA A 89 -6.86 10.93 -12.93
CA ALA A 89 -7.49 9.69 -13.40
C ALA A 89 -8.82 9.94 -14.14
N GLU A 90 -9.65 10.84 -13.64
CA GLU A 90 -10.94 11.19 -14.28
C GLU A 90 -10.74 11.76 -15.70
N LEU A 91 -9.79 12.67 -15.86
CA LEU A 91 -9.47 13.22 -17.17
C LEU A 91 -8.85 12.15 -18.07
N GLY A 92 -7.91 11.36 -17.52
CA GLY A 92 -7.28 10.23 -18.24
C GLY A 92 -8.33 9.23 -18.75
N ARG A 93 -9.34 8.92 -17.95
CA ARG A 93 -10.45 8.06 -18.32
C ARG A 93 -11.23 8.59 -19.53
N LYS A 94 -11.49 9.90 -19.60
CA LYS A 94 -12.18 10.51 -20.75
C LYS A 94 -11.38 10.33 -22.06
N PHE A 95 -10.06 10.46 -22.01
CA PHE A 95 -9.19 10.20 -23.18
C PHE A 95 -9.21 8.74 -23.57
N LEU A 96 -9.12 7.84 -22.60
CA LEU A 96 -9.14 6.39 -22.82
C LEU A 96 -10.49 5.91 -23.37
N GLN A 97 -11.61 6.47 -22.88
CA GLN A 97 -12.94 6.18 -23.43
C GLN A 97 -13.05 6.57 -24.89
N ARG A 98 -12.55 7.78 -25.26
CA ARG A 98 -12.48 8.18 -26.67
C ARG A 98 -11.59 7.27 -27.50
N ALA A 99 -10.46 6.79 -26.96
CA ALA A 99 -9.63 5.81 -27.64
C ALA A 99 -10.37 4.49 -27.84
N LEU A 100 -11.16 4.05 -26.85
CA LEU A 100 -11.94 2.82 -26.90
C LEU A 100 -13.06 2.87 -27.95
N ASP A 101 -13.60 4.06 -28.26
CA ASP A 101 -14.60 4.24 -29.34
C ASP A 101 -14.03 3.83 -30.72
N TYR A 102 -12.72 4.00 -30.93
CA TYR A 102 -12.03 3.57 -32.15
C TYR A 102 -11.55 2.12 -32.11
N ALA A 103 -11.20 1.63 -30.93
CA ALA A 103 -10.67 0.28 -30.74
C ALA A 103 -11.34 -0.41 -29.53
N PRO A 104 -12.61 -0.86 -29.66
CA PRO A 104 -13.43 -1.31 -28.53
C PRO A 104 -12.87 -2.50 -27.73
N ASN A 105 -12.00 -3.29 -28.34
CA ASN A 105 -11.42 -4.48 -27.73
C ASN A 105 -9.90 -4.37 -27.54
N ASP A 106 -9.34 -3.16 -27.61
CA ASP A 106 -7.92 -2.96 -27.32
C ASP A 106 -7.65 -3.19 -25.84
N ALA A 107 -6.87 -4.22 -25.55
CA ALA A 107 -6.61 -4.65 -24.20
C ALA A 107 -5.74 -3.67 -23.40
N GLY A 108 -4.85 -2.92 -24.06
CA GLY A 108 -4.04 -1.88 -23.42
C GLY A 108 -4.90 -0.69 -22.96
N ILE A 109 -5.88 -0.30 -23.79
CA ILE A 109 -6.86 0.75 -23.43
C ILE A 109 -7.72 0.28 -22.26
N LEU A 110 -8.24 -0.96 -22.33
CA LEU A 110 -9.06 -1.57 -21.28
C LEU A 110 -8.29 -1.68 -19.96
N ALA A 111 -7.04 -2.12 -19.99
CA ALA A 111 -6.17 -2.21 -18.81
C ALA A 111 -5.89 -0.83 -18.18
N ASN A 112 -5.68 0.21 -19.01
CA ASN A 112 -5.49 1.58 -18.53
C ASN A 112 -6.77 2.17 -17.94
N LEU A 113 -7.95 1.90 -18.54
CA LEU A 113 -9.25 2.26 -17.97
C LEU A 113 -9.45 1.61 -16.60
N THR A 114 -9.15 0.31 -16.48
CA THR A 114 -9.19 -0.39 -15.20
C THR A 114 -8.33 0.32 -14.15
N GLY A 115 -7.10 0.73 -14.53
CA GLY A 115 -6.22 1.50 -13.64
C GLY A 115 -6.76 2.89 -13.27
N CYS A 116 -7.49 3.57 -14.15
CA CYS A 116 -8.16 4.82 -13.80
C CYS A 116 -9.23 4.60 -12.73
N TYR A 117 -10.03 3.55 -12.85
CA TYR A 117 -11.06 3.24 -11.85
C TYR A 117 -10.48 2.82 -10.50
N VAL A 118 -9.31 2.18 -10.46
CA VAL A 118 -8.56 1.97 -9.22
C VAL A 118 -8.24 3.31 -8.55
N ASN A 119 -7.72 4.27 -9.32
CA ASN A 119 -7.36 5.58 -8.78
C ASN A 119 -8.60 6.42 -8.37
N GLU A 120 -9.74 6.18 -9.01
CA GLU A 120 -11.02 6.85 -8.70
C GLU A 120 -11.75 6.22 -7.50
N GLY A 121 -11.36 5.03 -7.04
CA GLY A 121 -12.09 4.26 -6.04
C GLY A 121 -13.52 3.95 -6.47
N ASN A 122 -13.70 3.53 -7.72
CA ASN A 122 -14.99 3.17 -8.32
C ASN A 122 -14.90 1.76 -8.93
N PRO A 123 -15.10 0.70 -8.13
CA PRO A 123 -14.75 -0.64 -8.54
C PRO A 123 -15.62 -1.22 -9.66
N TRP A 124 -16.93 -0.97 -9.66
CA TRP A 124 -17.83 -1.73 -10.52
C TRP A 124 -17.58 -1.55 -12.03
N PRO A 125 -17.48 -0.31 -12.58
CA PRO A 125 -17.14 -0.17 -13.99
C PRO A 125 -15.73 -0.66 -14.30
N GLY A 126 -14.79 -0.48 -13.35
CA GLY A 126 -13.41 -0.94 -13.49
C GLY A 126 -13.30 -2.47 -13.59
N ILE A 127 -14.12 -3.22 -12.84
CA ILE A 127 -14.19 -4.68 -12.91
C ILE A 127 -14.66 -5.12 -14.30
N GLU A 128 -15.64 -4.44 -14.88
CA GLU A 128 -16.11 -4.75 -16.25
C GLU A 128 -14.98 -4.59 -17.27
N TYR A 129 -14.29 -3.44 -17.29
CA TYR A 129 -13.18 -3.19 -18.21
C TYR A 129 -12.01 -4.14 -17.97
N GLY A 130 -11.65 -4.40 -16.70
CA GLY A 130 -10.58 -5.31 -16.33
C GLY A 130 -10.84 -6.74 -16.79
N THR A 131 -12.07 -7.22 -16.64
CA THR A 131 -12.48 -8.57 -17.12
C THR A 131 -12.37 -8.68 -18.64
N ARG A 132 -12.75 -7.63 -19.38
CA ARG A 132 -12.60 -7.60 -20.85
C ARG A 132 -11.13 -7.57 -21.30
N ALA A 133 -10.22 -7.06 -20.48
CA ALA A 133 -8.79 -6.99 -20.79
C ALA A 133 -8.04 -8.32 -20.57
N LEU A 134 -8.67 -9.31 -19.92
CA LEU A 134 -8.03 -10.60 -19.63
C LEU A 134 -7.75 -11.40 -20.92
N GLY A 135 -6.71 -12.24 -20.88
CA GLY A 135 -6.30 -13.07 -22.00
C GLY A 135 -5.46 -12.38 -23.07
N SER A 136 -4.95 -11.18 -22.78
CA SER A 136 -4.12 -10.37 -23.69
C SER A 136 -2.66 -10.28 -23.25
N ALA A 137 -1.82 -9.63 -24.07
CA ALA A 137 -0.43 -9.31 -23.73
C ALA A 137 -0.29 -8.40 -22.49
N HIS A 138 -1.34 -7.67 -22.11
CA HIS A 138 -1.40 -6.81 -20.93
C HIS A 138 -2.08 -7.47 -19.73
N ASP A 139 -2.26 -8.77 -19.76
CA ASP A 139 -3.03 -9.56 -18.80
C ASP A 139 -2.56 -9.35 -17.36
N GLY A 140 -1.25 -9.31 -17.09
CA GLY A 140 -0.72 -9.13 -15.74
C GLY A 140 -1.09 -7.80 -15.10
N SER A 141 -1.00 -6.66 -15.82
CA SER A 141 -1.45 -5.36 -15.34
C SER A 141 -2.95 -5.31 -15.12
N ALA A 142 -3.70 -5.85 -16.08
CA ALA A 142 -5.16 -5.92 -15.99
C ALA A 142 -5.59 -6.76 -14.80
N ARG A 143 -4.98 -7.93 -14.58
CA ARG A 143 -5.25 -8.81 -13.42
C ARG A 143 -4.97 -8.13 -12.11
N PHE A 144 -3.82 -7.47 -11.97
CA PHE A 144 -3.48 -6.78 -10.73
C PHE A 144 -4.46 -5.64 -10.42
N ASN A 145 -4.77 -4.79 -11.40
CA ASN A 145 -5.76 -3.72 -11.22
C ASN A 145 -7.17 -4.30 -10.92
N LEU A 146 -7.55 -5.36 -11.60
CA LEU A 146 -8.82 -6.06 -11.37
C LEU A 146 -8.88 -6.66 -9.96
N ALA A 147 -7.76 -7.23 -9.46
CA ALA A 147 -7.66 -7.71 -8.09
C ALA A 147 -7.97 -6.60 -7.07
N LEU A 148 -7.34 -5.42 -7.23
CA LEU A 148 -7.56 -4.29 -6.33
C LEU A 148 -9.03 -3.85 -6.31
N LEU A 149 -9.66 -3.77 -7.49
CA LEU A 149 -11.08 -3.38 -7.60
C LEU A 149 -12.03 -4.43 -7.01
N CYS A 150 -11.77 -5.72 -7.23
CA CYS A 150 -12.54 -6.80 -6.63
C CYS A 150 -12.45 -6.75 -5.09
N LEU A 151 -11.23 -6.57 -4.56
CA LEU A 151 -11.02 -6.45 -3.11
C LEU A 151 -11.70 -5.20 -2.54
N GLU A 152 -11.65 -4.07 -3.24
CA GLU A 152 -12.35 -2.84 -2.86
C GLU A 152 -13.88 -3.03 -2.86
N ALA A 153 -14.41 -3.80 -3.81
CA ALA A 153 -15.83 -4.18 -3.86
C ALA A 153 -16.22 -5.25 -2.83
N GLY A 154 -15.29 -5.73 -2.00
CA GLY A 154 -15.52 -6.81 -1.03
C GLY A 154 -15.58 -8.21 -1.64
N GLN A 155 -15.21 -8.36 -2.91
CA GLN A 155 -15.15 -9.65 -3.60
C GLN A 155 -13.79 -10.34 -3.32
N THR A 156 -13.64 -10.90 -2.12
CA THR A 156 -12.36 -11.44 -1.65
C THR A 156 -11.85 -12.62 -2.50
N VAL A 157 -12.75 -13.52 -2.92
CA VAL A 157 -12.36 -14.71 -3.70
C VAL A 157 -11.73 -14.35 -5.04
N PRO A 158 -12.44 -13.69 -5.98
CA PRO A 158 -11.82 -13.30 -7.24
C PRO A 158 -10.69 -12.29 -7.04
N GLY A 159 -10.81 -11.43 -6.02
CA GLY A 159 -9.80 -10.43 -5.70
C GLY A 159 -8.44 -11.06 -5.38
N PHE A 160 -8.37 -12.03 -4.47
CA PHE A 160 -7.11 -12.70 -4.14
C PHE A 160 -6.66 -13.69 -5.19
N ASP A 161 -7.56 -14.28 -5.98
CA ASP A 161 -7.18 -15.11 -7.12
C ASP A 161 -6.44 -14.26 -8.17
N TYR A 162 -7.00 -13.13 -8.59
CA TYR A 162 -6.34 -12.19 -9.51
C TYR A 162 -5.09 -11.55 -8.92
N TYR A 163 -5.08 -11.24 -7.61
CA TYR A 163 -3.91 -10.69 -6.93
C TYR A 163 -2.71 -11.65 -7.05
N ALA A 164 -2.91 -12.92 -6.72
CA ALA A 164 -1.87 -13.94 -6.80
C ALA A 164 -1.36 -14.16 -8.24
N GLU A 165 -2.23 -14.06 -9.23
CA GLU A 165 -1.87 -14.22 -10.65
C GLU A 165 -1.20 -12.95 -11.22
N GLY A 166 -1.61 -11.76 -10.78
CA GLY A 166 -1.07 -10.48 -11.24
C GLY A 166 0.30 -10.15 -10.67
N THR A 167 0.57 -10.48 -9.42
CA THR A 167 1.86 -10.16 -8.76
C THR A 167 3.04 -10.87 -9.39
N HIS A 168 2.88 -12.07 -9.92
CA HIS A 168 3.95 -12.82 -10.57
C HIS A 168 4.47 -12.18 -11.86
N GLN A 169 3.67 -11.33 -12.49
CA GLN A 169 4.03 -10.69 -13.77
C GLN A 169 4.57 -9.26 -13.58
N HIS A 170 4.35 -8.64 -12.42
CA HIS A 170 4.55 -7.19 -12.29
C HIS A 170 5.62 -6.73 -11.31
N ARG A 171 5.92 -7.43 -10.22
CA ARG A 171 6.91 -6.95 -9.24
C ARG A 171 7.59 -8.10 -8.49
N ASP A 172 8.90 -7.99 -8.36
CA ASP A 172 9.74 -8.67 -7.38
C ASP A 172 9.42 -10.15 -7.17
N VAL A 173 9.20 -10.90 -8.26
CA VAL A 173 9.33 -12.36 -8.18
C VAL A 173 10.77 -12.60 -7.76
N ARG A 174 11.00 -12.64 -6.47
CA ARG A 174 12.30 -13.02 -5.93
C ARG A 174 12.54 -14.43 -6.40
N VAL A 175 13.51 -14.56 -7.27
CA VAL A 175 13.92 -15.86 -7.81
C VAL A 175 14.74 -16.56 -6.71
N TYR A 176 14.00 -17.04 -5.69
CA TYR A 176 14.56 -18.08 -4.85
C TYR A 176 14.60 -19.36 -5.69
N GLU A 177 15.76 -19.98 -5.74
CA GLU A 177 15.93 -21.28 -6.34
C GLU A 177 14.96 -21.48 -7.55
N PRO A 178 15.41 -21.36 -8.81
CA PRO A 178 14.50 -21.43 -9.97
C PRO A 178 13.62 -22.67 -9.97
N ASP A 179 14.13 -23.77 -9.39
CA ASP A 179 13.48 -25.09 -9.39
C ASP A 179 12.41 -25.27 -8.30
N VAL A 180 12.30 -24.34 -7.31
CA VAL A 180 11.26 -24.43 -6.29
C VAL A 180 9.94 -23.93 -6.87
N PRO A 181 8.86 -24.76 -6.88
CA PRO A 181 7.58 -24.38 -7.48
C PRO A 181 6.88 -23.30 -6.66
N LEU A 182 6.02 -22.51 -7.34
CA LEU A 182 5.09 -21.62 -6.68
C LEU A 182 4.00 -22.41 -5.96
N LEU A 183 3.61 -21.97 -4.76
CA LEU A 183 2.52 -22.56 -4.00
C LEU A 183 1.17 -22.21 -4.65
N THR A 184 0.69 -23.08 -5.51
CA THR A 184 -0.65 -22.98 -6.10
C THR A 184 -1.70 -23.63 -5.18
N PRO A 185 -3.01 -23.38 -5.38
CA PRO A 185 -4.06 -24.07 -4.64
C PRO A 185 -3.97 -25.60 -4.72
N GLU A 186 -3.63 -26.14 -5.90
CA GLU A 186 -3.49 -27.58 -6.11
C GLU A 186 -2.28 -28.16 -5.36
N LEU A 187 -1.18 -27.40 -5.28
CA LEU A 187 -0.01 -27.78 -4.53
C LEU A 187 -0.23 -27.64 -3.02
N HIS A 188 -0.98 -26.60 -2.60
CA HIS A 188 -1.42 -26.42 -1.21
C HIS A 188 -2.19 -27.66 -0.72
N GLU A 189 -3.20 -28.12 -1.47
CA GLU A 189 -4.00 -29.29 -1.08
C GLU A 189 -3.16 -30.58 -0.92
N LYS A 190 -2.03 -30.67 -1.65
CA LYS A 190 -1.10 -31.81 -1.52
C LYS A 190 -0.14 -31.67 -0.35
N LEU A 191 0.23 -30.47 0.03
CA LEU A 191 1.28 -30.19 1.02
C LEU A 191 0.77 -29.83 2.41
N LYS A 192 -0.48 -29.31 2.50
CA LYS A 192 -1.02 -28.87 3.80
C LYS A 192 -1.04 -30.00 4.81
N GLY A 193 -0.61 -29.70 6.05
CA GLY A 193 -0.57 -30.66 7.15
C GLY A 193 0.50 -31.75 7.04
N THR A 194 1.38 -31.72 6.00
CA THR A 194 2.47 -32.73 5.85
C THR A 194 3.75 -32.34 6.56
N GLY A 195 3.85 -31.15 7.14
CA GLY A 195 5.09 -30.61 7.69
C GLY A 195 6.06 -30.10 6.61
N ALA A 196 5.58 -29.91 5.38
CA ALA A 196 6.40 -29.39 4.27
C ALA A 196 6.93 -27.98 4.59
N THR A 197 8.16 -27.70 4.20
CA THR A 197 8.76 -26.36 4.36
C THR A 197 8.41 -25.49 3.16
N ILE A 198 7.89 -24.30 3.41
CA ILE A 198 7.70 -23.25 2.39
C ILE A 198 8.56 -22.03 2.68
N VAL A 199 8.97 -21.33 1.61
CA VAL A 199 9.59 -20.00 1.70
C VAL A 199 8.54 -18.96 1.37
N THR A 200 8.37 -17.98 2.26
CA THR A 200 7.54 -16.79 2.01
C THR A 200 8.36 -15.52 2.20
N TRP A 201 7.96 -14.44 1.55
CA TRP A 201 8.63 -13.14 1.65
C TRP A 201 7.63 -12.00 1.73
N GLY A 202 8.03 -10.92 2.45
CA GLY A 202 7.30 -9.66 2.48
C GLY A 202 7.34 -8.98 1.12
N GLU A 203 6.22 -8.39 0.72
CA GLU A 203 6.07 -7.69 -0.54
C GLU A 203 5.49 -6.29 -0.34
N GLN A 204 5.62 -5.44 -1.36
CA GLN A 204 5.14 -4.06 -1.37
C GLN A 204 5.76 -3.20 -0.25
N GLY A 205 4.98 -2.68 0.70
CA GLY A 205 5.41 -1.79 1.77
C GLY A 205 5.40 -2.43 3.15
N ILE A 206 5.91 -1.69 4.14
CA ILE A 206 5.92 -2.09 5.55
C ILE A 206 4.50 -2.40 6.06
N GLY A 207 3.53 -1.53 5.74
CA GLY A 207 2.14 -1.73 6.15
C GLY A 207 1.52 -2.99 5.57
N ASP A 208 1.88 -3.32 4.32
CA ASP A 208 1.41 -4.55 3.64
C ASP A 208 1.99 -5.79 4.32
N GLU A 209 3.30 -5.78 4.64
CA GLU A 209 3.93 -6.90 5.32
C GLU A 209 3.33 -7.12 6.72
N LEU A 210 3.02 -6.04 7.45
CA LEU A 210 2.32 -6.14 8.74
C LEU A 210 0.91 -6.72 8.58
N MET A 211 0.16 -6.25 7.62
CA MET A 211 -1.20 -6.70 7.33
C MET A 211 -1.22 -8.18 6.93
N PHE A 212 -0.42 -8.55 5.95
CA PHE A 212 -0.30 -9.94 5.49
C PHE A 212 0.33 -10.86 6.53
N GLY A 213 1.20 -10.35 7.40
CA GLY A 213 1.80 -11.10 8.51
C GLY A 213 0.78 -11.74 9.45
N THR A 214 -0.46 -11.24 9.48
CA THR A 214 -1.57 -11.87 10.23
C THR A 214 -1.95 -13.25 9.71
N ILE A 215 -1.71 -13.53 8.41
CA ILE A 215 -2.01 -14.82 7.77
C ILE A 215 -1.11 -15.95 8.27
N LEU A 216 0.08 -15.58 8.77
CA LEU A 216 1.03 -16.57 9.27
C LEU A 216 0.46 -17.34 10.47
N ASN A 217 -0.51 -16.78 11.23
CA ASN A 217 -1.23 -17.52 12.27
C ASN A 217 -1.98 -18.75 11.72
N ASP A 218 -2.36 -18.73 10.44
CA ASP A 218 -3.01 -19.85 9.77
C ASP A 218 -1.99 -20.73 9.06
N ALA A 219 -1.06 -20.14 8.33
CA ALA A 219 -0.09 -20.87 7.54
C ALA A 219 0.84 -21.78 8.36
N ILE A 220 1.17 -21.42 9.61
CA ILE A 220 1.99 -22.25 10.51
C ILE A 220 1.30 -23.56 10.94
N LYS A 221 -0.01 -23.65 10.79
CA LYS A 221 -0.77 -24.87 11.06
C LYS A 221 -0.51 -25.95 10.00
N ASP A 222 -0.19 -25.51 8.78
CA ASP A 222 -0.01 -26.38 7.61
C ASP A 222 1.46 -26.59 7.24
N TYR A 223 2.35 -25.64 7.59
CA TYR A 223 3.71 -25.60 7.07
C TYR A 223 4.78 -25.28 8.10
N GLU A 224 6.00 -25.77 7.83
CA GLU A 224 7.22 -25.15 8.34
C GLU A 224 7.54 -23.93 7.47
N ILE A 225 7.81 -22.77 8.09
CA ILE A 225 7.93 -21.50 7.36
C ILE A 225 9.35 -20.94 7.47
N VAL A 226 9.94 -20.62 6.30
CA VAL A 226 11.07 -19.73 6.17
C VAL A 226 10.54 -18.39 5.68
N PHE A 227 10.65 -17.35 6.51
CA PHE A 227 10.10 -16.02 6.20
C PHE A 227 11.20 -15.00 5.98
N GLU A 228 11.25 -14.44 4.77
CA GLU A 228 12.08 -13.29 4.49
C GLU A 228 11.28 -12.01 4.76
N CYS A 229 11.57 -11.37 5.87
CA CYS A 229 10.88 -10.16 6.32
C CYS A 229 11.71 -8.91 6.03
N HIS A 230 11.04 -7.76 6.13
CA HIS A 230 11.72 -6.47 6.11
C HIS A 230 12.60 -6.33 7.36
N PRO A 231 13.88 -5.86 7.25
CA PRO A 231 14.79 -5.75 8.40
C PRO A 231 14.22 -4.97 9.58
N ARG A 232 13.48 -3.91 9.32
CA ARG A 232 12.83 -3.08 10.36
C ARG A 232 11.72 -3.80 11.13
N LEU A 233 11.16 -4.89 10.60
CA LEU A 233 10.07 -5.65 11.20
C LEU A 233 10.54 -6.93 11.90
N GLU A 234 11.82 -7.30 11.78
CA GLU A 234 12.33 -8.56 12.28
C GLU A 234 12.00 -8.80 13.76
N LEU A 235 12.31 -7.84 14.64
CA LEU A 235 12.04 -7.97 16.07
C LEU A 235 10.54 -8.08 16.38
N LEU A 236 9.72 -7.32 15.67
CA LEU A 236 8.28 -7.38 15.84
C LEU A 236 7.72 -8.75 15.41
N HIS A 237 8.22 -9.30 14.31
CA HIS A 237 7.86 -10.64 13.85
C HIS A 237 8.34 -11.74 14.83
N ARG A 238 9.53 -11.62 15.42
CA ARG A 238 10.02 -12.56 16.42
C ARG A 238 9.16 -12.65 17.67
N THR A 239 8.43 -11.59 17.99
CA THR A 239 7.54 -11.50 19.15
C THR A 239 6.06 -11.64 18.81
N SER A 240 5.72 -11.98 17.57
CA SER A 240 4.35 -12.20 17.11
C SER A 240 3.69 -13.43 17.72
N SER A 241 2.35 -13.52 17.65
CA SER A 241 1.60 -14.67 18.17
C SER A 241 2.01 -15.98 17.51
N TRP A 242 2.14 -15.99 16.19
CA TRP A 242 2.56 -17.17 15.44
C TRP A 242 3.99 -17.60 15.77
N ALA A 243 4.93 -16.66 15.98
CA ALA A 243 6.30 -17.00 16.39
C ALA A 243 6.34 -17.60 17.81
N ARG A 244 5.54 -17.04 18.74
CA ARG A 244 5.41 -17.60 20.11
C ARG A 244 4.73 -18.97 20.12
N GLN A 245 3.74 -19.19 19.24
CA GLN A 245 3.11 -20.50 19.11
C GLN A 245 4.11 -21.55 18.64
N LEU A 246 4.87 -21.27 17.56
CA LEU A 246 5.91 -22.17 17.08
C LEU A 246 6.93 -22.51 18.16
N HIS A 247 7.36 -21.52 18.93
CA HIS A 247 8.31 -21.73 20.02
C HIS A 247 7.73 -22.67 21.10
N LYS A 248 6.44 -22.50 21.47
CA LYS A 248 5.77 -23.41 22.43
C LYS A 248 5.69 -24.84 21.91
N GLU A 249 5.59 -25.03 20.61
CA GLU A 249 5.53 -26.33 19.94
C GLU A 249 6.93 -26.94 19.71
N GLY A 250 8.00 -26.27 20.15
CA GLY A 250 9.38 -26.69 19.87
C GLY A 250 9.81 -26.51 18.42
N ARG A 251 9.06 -25.75 17.65
CA ARG A 251 9.32 -25.40 16.27
C ARG A 251 9.97 -24.00 16.18
N ALA A 252 10.70 -23.74 15.15
CA ALA A 252 11.32 -22.44 14.93
C ALA A 252 10.98 -21.91 13.55
N ILE A 253 10.55 -20.64 13.51
CA ILE A 253 10.50 -19.91 12.24
C ILE A 253 11.90 -19.38 11.92
N GLN A 254 12.34 -19.56 10.69
CA GLN A 254 13.53 -18.90 10.20
C GLN A 254 13.16 -17.53 9.63
N LEU A 255 13.64 -16.48 10.30
CA LEU A 255 13.49 -15.10 9.82
C LEU A 255 14.78 -14.65 9.16
N HIS A 256 14.66 -14.18 7.94
CA HIS A 256 15.74 -13.57 7.19
C HIS A 256 15.43 -12.11 6.94
N SER A 257 16.12 -11.20 7.61
CA SER A 257 15.95 -9.76 7.49
C SER A 257 16.80 -9.19 6.35
N THR A 258 16.48 -9.59 5.13
CA THR A 258 17.18 -9.08 3.95
C THR A 258 16.18 -8.73 2.85
N ARG A 259 16.46 -7.63 2.14
CA ARG A 259 15.74 -7.29 0.89
C ARG A 259 16.58 -7.58 -0.36
N LYS A 260 17.77 -8.13 -0.20
CA LYS A 260 18.64 -8.47 -1.33
C LYS A 260 18.35 -9.89 -1.78
N LEU A 261 18.14 -10.07 -3.06
CA LEU A 261 18.01 -11.34 -3.78
C LEU A 261 19.31 -12.17 -3.67
N LYS A 262 19.65 -12.61 -2.49
CA LYS A 262 20.69 -13.63 -2.31
C LYS A 262 20.00 -14.97 -2.11
N PRO A 263 20.57 -16.07 -2.60
CA PRO A 263 20.10 -17.39 -2.21
C PRO A 263 20.05 -17.46 -0.69
N ILE A 264 18.90 -17.78 -0.14
CA ILE A 264 18.74 -18.00 1.30
C ILE A 264 19.54 -19.28 1.61
N ASP A 265 20.43 -19.21 2.56
CA ASP A 265 21.00 -20.43 3.14
C ASP A 265 19.91 -21.14 3.94
N LEU A 266 19.30 -22.11 3.30
CA LEU A 266 18.21 -22.91 3.86
C LEU A 266 18.71 -23.94 4.86
N ALA A 267 19.99 -23.89 5.25
CA ALA A 267 20.61 -24.80 6.21
C ALA A 267 20.33 -26.29 5.89
N GLY A 268 20.36 -26.65 4.60
CA GLY A 268 20.12 -28.01 4.11
C GLY A 268 18.66 -28.45 4.12
N ARG A 269 17.70 -27.56 4.40
CA ARG A 269 16.25 -27.87 4.35
C ARG A 269 15.79 -27.99 2.91
N GLN A 270 14.98 -29.00 2.66
CA GLN A 270 14.30 -29.15 1.38
C GLN A 270 13.03 -28.27 1.36
N VAL A 271 13.03 -27.24 0.52
CA VAL A 271 11.87 -26.36 0.33
C VAL A 271 10.93 -26.97 -0.69
N ALA A 272 9.68 -27.19 -0.28
CA ALA A 272 8.65 -27.80 -1.13
C ALA A 272 7.95 -26.79 -2.05
N ALA A 273 7.82 -25.54 -1.61
CA ALA A 273 7.20 -24.48 -2.40
C ALA A 273 7.64 -23.08 -1.95
N LYS A 274 7.43 -22.08 -2.81
CA LYS A 274 7.67 -20.66 -2.53
C LYS A 274 6.43 -19.82 -2.81
N VAL A 275 6.22 -18.74 -2.04
CA VAL A 275 5.02 -17.89 -2.15
C VAL A 275 5.27 -16.48 -1.61
N ALA A 276 4.80 -15.43 -2.28
CA ALA A 276 4.71 -14.10 -1.69
C ALA A 276 3.67 -14.10 -0.57
N ILE A 277 3.93 -13.37 0.53
CA ILE A 277 3.06 -13.43 1.71
C ILE A 277 1.60 -13.03 1.40
N GLY A 278 1.38 -12.03 0.53
CA GLY A 278 0.05 -11.61 0.12
C GLY A 278 -0.70 -12.68 -0.70
N ASN A 279 0.03 -13.55 -1.40
CA ASN A 279 -0.57 -14.64 -2.18
C ASN A 279 -1.12 -15.76 -1.29
N LEU A 280 -0.73 -15.84 -0.01
CA LEU A 280 -1.34 -16.73 0.98
C LEU A 280 -2.82 -16.38 1.21
N CYS A 281 -3.24 -15.14 0.93
CA CYS A 281 -4.66 -14.74 1.01
C CYS A 281 -5.56 -15.61 0.13
N ARG A 282 -5.07 -16.02 -1.04
CA ARG A 282 -5.78 -16.94 -1.94
C ARG A 282 -6.14 -18.27 -1.27
N LEU A 283 -5.37 -18.69 -0.28
CA LEU A 283 -5.54 -19.95 0.43
C LEU A 283 -6.35 -19.78 1.73
N TYR A 284 -6.09 -18.71 2.48
CA TYR A 284 -6.56 -18.54 3.85
C TYR A 284 -7.57 -17.40 4.04
N ARG A 285 -7.93 -16.61 3.01
CA ARG A 285 -8.84 -15.45 3.11
C ARG A 285 -9.95 -15.49 2.05
N ARG A 286 -10.54 -16.69 1.89
CA ARG A 286 -11.57 -16.94 0.87
C ARG A 286 -12.95 -16.41 1.25
N GLU A 287 -13.24 -16.26 2.51
CA GLU A 287 -14.54 -15.83 3.04
C GLU A 287 -14.39 -14.84 4.20
N LYS A 288 -15.45 -14.10 4.51
CA LYS A 288 -15.40 -13.10 5.57
C LYS A 288 -15.06 -13.69 6.94
N ALA A 289 -15.54 -14.89 7.24
CA ALA A 289 -15.25 -15.59 8.49
C ALA A 289 -13.74 -15.84 8.70
N ALA A 290 -12.98 -15.96 7.61
CA ALA A 290 -11.54 -16.13 7.67
C ALA A 290 -10.77 -14.87 8.14
N PHE A 291 -11.44 -13.73 8.26
CA PHE A 291 -10.88 -12.50 8.83
C PHE A 291 -11.30 -12.25 10.29
N GLU A 292 -12.12 -13.13 10.88
CA GLU A 292 -12.55 -12.96 12.26
C GLU A 292 -11.36 -12.87 13.21
N TRP A 293 -11.48 -11.97 14.18
CA TRP A 293 -10.41 -11.71 15.12
C TRP A 293 -10.16 -12.91 16.03
N SER A 294 -8.96 -13.47 15.95
CA SER A 294 -8.53 -14.61 16.76
C SER A 294 -7.56 -14.23 17.88
N GLY A 295 -7.33 -12.94 18.08
CA GLY A 295 -6.39 -12.41 19.07
C GLY A 295 -5.27 -11.56 18.43
N PRO A 296 -4.46 -10.88 19.25
CA PRO A 296 -3.41 -10.01 18.77
C PRO A 296 -2.32 -10.79 18.04
N THR A 297 -1.99 -10.36 16.81
CA THR A 297 -0.87 -10.91 16.06
C THR A 297 0.45 -10.33 16.53
N TYR A 298 0.48 -9.04 16.82
CA TYR A 298 1.68 -8.33 17.30
C TYR A 298 1.58 -8.06 18.79
N SER A 299 2.74 -7.84 19.42
CA SER A 299 2.83 -7.44 20.82
C SER A 299 3.99 -6.47 21.00
N ALA A 300 3.79 -5.53 21.90
CA ALA A 300 4.85 -4.62 22.32
C ALA A 300 5.87 -5.33 23.23
N PRO A 301 7.13 -4.87 23.27
CA PRO A 301 8.08 -5.24 24.29
C PRO A 301 7.61 -4.69 25.66
N GLU A 302 7.25 -5.58 26.56
CA GLU A 302 6.55 -5.22 27.81
C GLU A 302 7.36 -4.28 28.72
N ARG A 303 8.68 -4.47 28.80
CA ARG A 303 9.52 -3.64 29.66
C ARG A 303 9.57 -2.21 29.17
N GLU A 304 9.84 -2.03 27.89
CA GLU A 304 9.92 -0.74 27.23
C GLU A 304 8.55 -0.04 27.23
N ALA A 305 7.49 -0.77 26.95
CA ALA A 305 6.13 -0.25 26.97
C ALA A 305 5.74 0.25 28.38
N ARG A 306 6.04 -0.50 29.45
CA ARG A 306 5.81 -0.07 30.83
C ARG A 306 6.62 1.15 31.22
N GLN A 307 7.89 1.21 30.79
CA GLN A 307 8.75 2.38 31.05
C GLN A 307 8.20 3.62 30.36
N MET A 308 7.87 3.54 29.07
CA MET A 308 7.26 4.65 28.32
C MET A 308 5.92 5.06 28.92
N ARG A 309 5.08 4.08 29.30
CA ARG A 309 3.79 4.37 29.96
C ARG A 309 3.96 5.17 31.24
N GLY A 310 4.91 4.79 32.11
CA GLY A 310 5.21 5.54 33.34
C GLY A 310 5.59 6.99 33.07
N GLN A 311 6.48 7.21 32.11
CA GLN A 311 6.90 8.57 31.71
C GLN A 311 5.73 9.41 31.14
N LEU A 312 4.91 8.77 30.28
CA LEU A 312 3.77 9.46 29.69
C LEU A 312 2.67 9.78 30.73
N MET A 313 2.44 8.91 31.69
CA MET A 313 1.47 9.16 32.78
C MET A 313 1.88 10.36 33.65
N GLU A 314 3.18 10.51 33.95
CA GLU A 314 3.69 11.66 34.68
C GLU A 314 3.44 12.97 33.89
N LEU A 315 3.71 12.96 32.59
CA LEU A 315 3.52 14.14 31.71
C LEU A 315 2.03 14.44 31.45
N ALA A 316 1.21 13.40 31.37
CA ALA A 316 -0.22 13.51 31.07
C ALA A 316 -1.04 14.04 32.25
N GLU A 317 -0.54 13.93 33.49
CA GLU A 317 -1.22 14.44 34.70
C GLU A 317 -2.69 13.97 34.81
N GLY A 318 -2.93 12.69 34.52
CA GLY A 318 -4.27 12.09 34.57
C GLY A 318 -5.14 12.29 33.31
N ARG A 319 -4.58 12.86 32.24
CA ARG A 319 -5.26 12.98 30.95
C ARG A 319 -5.20 11.67 30.19
N VAL A 320 -6.14 11.51 29.24
CA VAL A 320 -6.13 10.39 28.28
C VAL A 320 -4.95 10.59 27.29
N ILE A 321 -4.10 9.59 27.17
CA ILE A 321 -2.92 9.61 26.31
C ILE A 321 -3.28 9.10 24.93
N VAL A 322 -3.33 9.99 23.96
CA VAL A 322 -3.68 9.70 22.56
C VAL A 322 -2.42 9.66 21.70
N GLY A 323 -2.10 8.49 21.15
CA GLY A 323 -1.11 8.38 20.09
C GLY A 323 -1.67 8.99 18.80
N LEU A 324 -1.02 10.01 18.25
CA LEU A 324 -1.51 10.75 17.08
C LEU A 324 -0.54 10.62 15.92
N ALA A 325 -1.08 10.19 14.75
CA ALA A 325 -0.33 10.15 13.51
C ALA A 325 -1.12 10.79 12.37
N MET A 326 -0.60 11.87 11.82
CA MET A 326 -1.28 12.76 10.88
C MET A 326 -0.83 12.60 9.44
N ARG A 327 0.35 12.00 9.21
CA ARG A 327 0.94 11.88 7.88
C ARG A 327 0.99 10.42 7.42
N GLY A 328 0.41 10.12 6.27
CA GLY A 328 0.40 8.79 5.68
C GLY A 328 1.10 8.73 4.33
N ALA A 329 1.71 7.57 4.02
CA ALA A 329 2.28 7.19 2.73
C ALA A 329 3.42 8.07 2.18
N MET A 330 4.10 7.60 1.13
CA MET A 330 5.12 8.36 0.40
C MET A 330 4.47 9.37 -0.56
N ILE A 331 5.22 10.38 -0.97
CA ILE A 331 4.75 11.45 -1.89
C ILE A 331 4.19 10.86 -3.18
N GLU A 332 4.83 9.81 -3.71
CA GLU A 332 4.46 9.13 -4.94
C GLU A 332 3.10 8.41 -4.87
N THR A 333 2.60 8.15 -3.67
CA THR A 333 1.31 7.46 -3.45
C THR A 333 0.16 8.41 -3.11
N ASN A 334 0.20 9.64 -3.60
CA ASN A 334 -0.81 10.68 -3.39
C ASN A 334 -0.99 11.04 -1.90
N ARG A 335 0.13 11.31 -1.23
CA ARG A 335 0.25 11.60 0.21
C ARG A 335 -0.72 12.66 0.72
N GLY A 336 -0.89 13.78 -0.02
CA GLY A 336 -1.76 14.88 0.40
C GLY A 336 -3.22 14.46 0.63
N TYR A 337 -3.67 13.43 -0.06
CA TYR A 337 -5.02 12.88 0.06
C TYR A 337 -5.22 12.04 1.34
N ARG A 338 -4.12 11.52 1.92
CA ARG A 338 -4.13 10.64 3.11
C ARG A 338 -3.63 11.32 4.37
N CYS A 339 -3.35 12.63 4.32
CA CYS A 339 -2.87 13.40 5.46
C CYS A 339 -3.98 14.25 6.05
N VAL A 340 -3.90 14.44 7.36
CA VAL A 340 -4.75 15.40 8.09
C VAL A 340 -3.83 16.45 8.68
N THR A 341 -4.13 17.71 8.44
CA THR A 341 -3.37 18.84 8.97
C THR A 341 -3.83 19.21 10.39
N PRO A 342 -2.97 19.78 11.25
CA PRO A 342 -3.32 20.12 12.62
C PRO A 342 -4.55 21.02 12.76
N ASP A 343 -4.79 21.93 11.80
CA ASP A 343 -5.95 22.83 11.80
C ASP A 343 -7.29 22.06 11.75
N LYS A 344 -7.32 20.89 11.12
CA LYS A 344 -8.50 20.02 11.09
C LYS A 344 -8.75 19.34 12.44
N LEU A 345 -7.70 19.07 13.20
CA LEU A 345 -7.78 18.40 14.50
C LEU A 345 -8.05 19.36 15.68
N LEU A 346 -8.34 20.64 15.43
CA LEU A 346 -8.60 21.63 16.45
C LEU A 346 -9.61 21.20 17.52
N PRO A 347 -10.74 20.52 17.18
CA PRO A 347 -11.68 20.07 18.22
C PRO A 347 -11.04 19.16 19.27
N MET A 348 -10.13 18.27 18.83
CA MET A 348 -9.40 17.37 19.73
C MET A 348 -8.24 18.09 20.42
N LEU A 349 -7.44 18.87 19.68
CA LEU A 349 -6.24 19.53 20.22
C LEU A 349 -6.56 20.57 21.30
N ARG A 350 -7.77 21.12 21.31
CA ARG A 350 -8.25 22.08 22.33
C ARG A 350 -8.83 21.42 23.58
N ASP A 351 -9.00 20.11 23.57
CA ASP A 351 -9.52 19.38 24.71
C ASP A 351 -8.45 19.19 25.78
N GLU A 352 -8.62 19.87 26.90
CA GLU A 352 -7.68 19.82 28.04
C GLU A 352 -7.62 18.45 28.74
N SER A 353 -8.59 17.57 28.48
CA SER A 353 -8.62 16.20 29.01
C SER A 353 -7.73 15.23 28.22
N LEU A 354 -7.19 15.65 27.08
CA LEU A 354 -6.36 14.84 26.20
C LEU A 354 -4.89 15.26 26.27
N PHE A 355 -3.99 14.27 26.16
CA PHE A 355 -2.56 14.43 26.00
C PHE A 355 -2.11 13.68 24.77
N PHE A 356 -1.48 14.35 23.81
CA PHE A 356 -1.11 13.78 22.52
C PHE A 356 0.37 13.40 22.46
N VAL A 357 0.64 12.24 21.90
CA VAL A 357 2.00 11.77 21.59
C VAL A 357 2.10 11.50 20.10
N SER A 358 3.05 12.15 19.43
CA SER A 358 3.29 11.92 18.01
C SER A 358 3.78 10.50 17.75
N LEU A 359 3.11 9.82 16.82
CA LEU A 359 3.50 8.51 16.27
C LEU A 359 3.94 8.62 14.80
N ASP A 360 4.06 9.83 14.27
CA ASP A 360 4.59 10.04 12.92
C ASP A 360 6.08 9.74 12.88
N TYR A 361 6.51 9.09 11.80
CA TYR A 361 7.90 8.68 11.58
C TYR A 361 8.74 9.70 10.81
N GLU A 362 8.15 10.83 10.45
CA GLU A 362 8.78 11.92 9.71
C GLU A 362 9.04 13.13 10.58
N ASP A 363 9.72 14.12 10.00
CA ASP A 363 9.90 15.42 10.64
C ASP A 363 8.53 16.13 10.79
N MET A 364 8.16 16.38 12.01
CA MET A 364 6.91 17.02 12.42
C MET A 364 7.11 18.45 12.94
N THR A 365 8.27 19.06 12.68
CA THR A 365 8.61 20.42 13.16
C THR A 365 7.53 21.42 12.80
N GLU A 366 7.13 21.48 11.52
CA GLU A 366 6.10 22.41 11.07
C GLU A 366 4.75 22.21 11.77
N ALA A 367 4.33 20.95 11.96
CA ALA A 367 3.08 20.64 12.64
C ALA A 367 3.15 20.97 14.12
N HIS A 368 4.29 20.68 14.79
CA HIS A 368 4.55 21.00 16.18
C HIS A 368 4.54 22.51 16.42
N ASP A 369 5.24 23.28 15.58
CA ASP A 369 5.30 24.75 15.68
C ASP A 369 3.92 25.36 15.43
N TRP A 370 3.18 24.81 14.47
CA TRP A 370 1.80 25.25 14.22
C TRP A 370 0.90 25.01 15.43
N ILE A 371 0.93 23.81 16.03
CA ILE A 371 0.13 23.47 17.22
C ILE A 371 0.51 24.40 18.38
N SER A 372 1.80 24.56 18.66
CA SER A 372 2.29 25.38 19.75
C SER A 372 1.86 26.85 19.61
N SER A 373 1.84 27.36 18.37
CA SER A 373 1.48 28.75 18.08
C SER A 373 -0.03 29.01 18.06
N ASN A 374 -0.86 28.04 17.62
CA ASN A 374 -2.28 28.23 17.40
C ASN A 374 -3.17 27.60 18.47
N VAL A 375 -2.61 26.66 19.26
CA VAL A 375 -3.29 25.98 20.38
C VAL A 375 -2.35 25.93 21.59
N PRO A 376 -2.09 27.08 22.24
CA PRO A 376 -1.09 27.16 23.31
C PRO A 376 -1.36 26.26 24.54
N GLY A 377 -2.63 25.83 24.69
CA GLY A 377 -3.04 24.90 25.76
C GLY A 377 -2.92 23.42 25.36
N ALA A 378 -2.65 23.09 24.08
CA ALA A 378 -2.52 21.72 23.64
C ALA A 378 -1.36 21.00 24.32
N ARG A 379 -1.63 19.80 24.80
CA ARG A 379 -0.61 18.91 25.37
C ARG A 379 -0.14 17.95 24.28
N TYR A 380 0.85 18.38 23.47
CA TYR A 380 1.40 17.62 22.35
C TYR A 380 2.89 17.36 22.54
N LEU A 381 3.24 16.08 22.64
CA LEU A 381 4.60 15.61 22.80
C LEU A 381 5.12 15.05 21.46
N TRP A 382 6.24 15.56 21.00
CA TRP A 382 6.97 15.05 19.85
C TRP A 382 8.43 14.82 20.23
N TYR A 383 8.99 13.69 19.77
CA TYR A 383 10.38 13.30 20.01
C TYR A 383 11.20 13.53 18.73
N PRO A 384 11.84 14.70 18.53
CA PRO A 384 12.57 15.00 17.29
C PRO A 384 13.81 14.12 17.09
N SER A 385 14.35 13.54 18.16
CA SER A 385 15.54 12.68 18.13
C SER A 385 15.24 11.20 17.94
N VAL A 386 13.98 10.79 17.91
CA VAL A 386 13.58 9.39 17.82
C VAL A 386 12.94 9.13 16.46
N ASN A 387 13.61 8.33 15.64
CA ASN A 387 13.07 7.91 14.35
C ASN A 387 12.42 6.54 14.48
N PHE A 388 11.13 6.53 14.81
CA PHE A 388 10.32 5.31 14.93
C PHE A 388 10.18 4.54 13.61
N ALA A 389 10.52 5.13 12.48
CA ALA A 389 10.50 4.44 11.18
C ALA A 389 11.54 3.33 11.06
N TRP A 390 12.61 3.37 11.84
CA TRP A 390 13.68 2.37 11.80
C TRP A 390 13.52 1.27 12.84
N ASP A 391 12.72 1.51 13.87
CA ASP A 391 12.53 0.58 14.97
C ASP A 391 11.04 0.40 15.28
N TYR A 392 10.42 -0.49 14.55
CA TYR A 392 9.00 -0.82 14.74
C TYR A 392 8.71 -1.56 16.04
N HIS A 393 9.72 -2.11 16.68
CA HIS A 393 9.58 -2.73 17.99
C HIS A 393 9.37 -1.67 19.08
N HIS A 394 10.19 -0.60 19.07
CA HIS A 394 9.97 0.57 19.94
C HIS A 394 8.70 1.35 19.58
N THR A 395 8.34 1.41 18.28
CA THR A 395 7.04 1.98 17.87
C THR A 395 5.89 1.23 18.50
N ALA A 396 5.94 -0.12 18.53
CA ALA A 396 4.92 -0.93 19.20
C ALA A 396 4.90 -0.67 20.73
N ALA A 397 6.07 -0.46 21.36
CA ALA A 397 6.15 -0.08 22.77
C ALA A 397 5.45 1.26 23.05
N LEU A 398 5.70 2.26 22.20
CA LEU A 398 5.07 3.59 22.35
C LEU A 398 3.56 3.51 22.10
N VAL A 399 3.10 2.77 21.10
CA VAL A 399 1.68 2.51 20.86
C VAL A 399 1.04 1.89 22.11
N ALA A 400 1.64 0.84 22.69
CA ALA A 400 1.12 0.18 23.90
C ALA A 400 1.18 1.09 25.15
N ALA A 401 1.99 2.14 25.13
CA ALA A 401 2.07 3.10 26.21
C ALA A 401 0.97 4.18 26.14
N THR A 402 0.23 4.30 25.04
CA THR A 402 -0.92 5.20 24.88
C THR A 402 -2.21 4.52 25.36
N ASP A 403 -3.28 5.29 25.53
CA ASP A 403 -4.62 4.74 25.83
C ASP A 403 -5.36 4.38 24.53
N CYS A 404 -5.15 5.16 23.47
CA CYS A 404 -5.66 4.88 22.14
C CYS A 404 -4.75 5.50 21.06
N VAL A 405 -4.99 5.10 19.81
CA VAL A 405 -4.30 5.67 18.63
C VAL A 405 -5.33 6.29 17.69
N VAL A 406 -5.11 7.55 17.32
CA VAL A 406 -5.79 8.23 16.21
C VAL A 406 -4.77 8.40 15.09
N THR A 407 -5.05 7.84 13.94
CA THR A 407 -4.08 7.78 12.85
C THR A 407 -4.72 7.90 11.48
N VAL A 408 -3.96 8.30 10.50
CA VAL A 408 -4.29 8.11 9.08
C VAL A 408 -3.75 6.75 8.59
N PRO A 409 -4.11 6.27 7.37
CA PRO A 409 -3.60 5.00 6.85
C PRO A 409 -2.08 4.99 6.69
N GLN A 410 -1.39 4.34 7.61
CA GLN A 410 0.06 4.14 7.63
C GLN A 410 0.43 2.90 8.46
N SER A 411 1.72 2.57 8.56
CA SER A 411 2.22 1.37 9.25
C SER A 411 1.81 1.31 10.74
N VAL A 412 1.72 2.45 11.43
CA VAL A 412 1.28 2.51 12.84
C VAL A 412 -0.16 2.02 13.00
N ALA A 413 -1.06 2.29 12.03
CA ALA A 413 -2.41 1.76 12.05
C ALA A 413 -2.42 0.23 12.08
N HIS A 414 -1.56 -0.42 11.29
CA HIS A 414 -1.44 -1.87 11.25
C HIS A 414 -0.81 -2.47 12.52
N ILE A 415 0.17 -1.77 13.12
CA ILE A 415 0.76 -2.19 14.40
C ILE A 415 -0.29 -2.14 15.51
N SER A 416 -0.90 -0.98 15.69
CA SER A 416 -1.89 -0.72 16.74
C SER A 416 -3.09 -1.67 16.61
N ALA A 417 -3.67 -1.77 15.42
CA ALA A 417 -4.77 -2.68 15.14
C ALA A 417 -4.39 -4.15 15.31
N GLY A 418 -3.19 -4.54 14.84
CA GLY A 418 -2.66 -5.90 14.98
C GLY A 418 -2.34 -6.31 16.42
N MET A 419 -2.21 -5.35 17.32
CA MET A 419 -2.11 -5.56 18.77
C MET A 419 -3.47 -5.63 19.45
N GLY A 420 -4.58 -5.31 18.77
CA GLY A 420 -5.91 -5.14 19.37
C GLY A 420 -6.04 -3.88 20.24
N HIS A 421 -5.09 -2.95 20.09
CA HIS A 421 -5.09 -1.69 20.81
C HIS A 421 -6.20 -0.77 20.26
N PRO A 422 -6.86 0.07 21.10
CA PRO A 422 -7.88 1.00 20.62
C PRO A 422 -7.35 1.88 19.49
N THR A 423 -7.90 1.74 18.28
CA THR A 423 -7.36 2.33 17.05
C THR A 423 -8.48 2.96 16.21
N TYR A 424 -8.38 4.26 16.00
CA TYR A 424 -9.30 5.07 15.22
C TYR A 424 -8.59 5.60 13.99
N VAL A 425 -8.94 5.07 12.80
CA VAL A 425 -8.24 5.39 11.56
C VAL A 425 -9.07 6.36 10.73
N LEU A 426 -8.54 7.57 10.54
CA LEU A 426 -9.10 8.58 9.64
C LEU A 426 -8.79 8.20 8.20
N THR A 427 -9.76 7.71 7.45
CA THR A 427 -9.58 7.23 6.09
C THR A 427 -10.09 8.23 5.06
N PRO A 428 -9.44 8.35 3.88
CA PRO A 428 -9.96 9.20 2.80
C PRO A 428 -11.33 8.70 2.32
N SER A 429 -12.06 9.58 1.61
CA SER A 429 -13.38 9.25 1.05
C SER A 429 -13.33 8.11 0.04
N LYS A 430 -12.19 7.94 -0.62
CA LYS A 430 -11.89 6.86 -1.57
C LYS A 430 -10.68 6.08 -1.07
N PRO A 431 -10.85 5.22 -0.05
CA PRO A 431 -9.76 4.42 0.48
C PRO A 431 -9.41 3.30 -0.51
N ASP A 432 -8.18 2.83 -0.44
CA ASP A 432 -7.81 1.63 -1.16
C ASP A 432 -8.40 0.36 -0.52
N TRP A 433 -8.29 -0.76 -1.22
CA TRP A 433 -8.84 -2.06 -0.82
C TRP A 433 -8.38 -2.54 0.57
N ARG A 434 -7.21 -2.08 1.06
CA ARG A 434 -6.68 -2.44 2.39
C ARG A 434 -7.58 -1.94 3.52
N LEU A 435 -8.38 -0.92 3.23
CA LEU A 435 -9.29 -0.26 4.16
C LEU A 435 -10.76 -0.69 3.94
N THR A 436 -10.97 -1.89 3.41
CA THR A 436 -12.29 -2.47 3.24
C THR A 436 -12.94 -2.77 4.60
N CYS A 437 -14.20 -2.43 4.74
CA CYS A 437 -14.98 -2.68 5.95
C CYS A 437 -15.77 -3.98 5.85
N VAL A 438 -15.90 -4.69 6.97
CA VAL A 438 -16.83 -5.82 7.10
C VAL A 438 -18.26 -5.33 7.13
N SER A 439 -18.52 -4.33 8.00
CA SER A 439 -19.78 -3.63 8.14
C SER A 439 -19.54 -2.31 8.86
N GLY A 440 -20.23 -1.24 8.46
CA GLY A 440 -20.08 0.08 9.08
C GLY A 440 -18.61 0.54 9.07
N GLU A 441 -18.03 0.69 10.25
CA GLU A 441 -16.66 1.18 10.47
C GLU A 441 -15.65 0.07 10.82
N ARG A 442 -16.06 -1.20 10.82
CA ARG A 442 -15.19 -2.32 11.21
C ARG A 442 -14.23 -2.68 10.08
N TRP A 443 -12.94 -2.66 10.38
CA TRP A 443 -11.87 -2.96 9.44
C TRP A 443 -11.72 -4.46 9.23
N ILE A 444 -11.83 -4.96 7.99
CA ILE A 444 -11.84 -6.40 7.70
C ILE A 444 -10.56 -7.11 8.20
N TRP A 445 -9.40 -6.48 8.05
CA TRP A 445 -8.11 -7.08 8.44
C TRP A 445 -7.90 -7.20 9.95
N TYR A 446 -8.60 -6.36 10.73
CA TYR A 446 -8.52 -6.29 12.18
C TYR A 446 -9.92 -6.11 12.75
N ASP A 447 -10.77 -7.15 12.54
CA ASP A 447 -12.17 -7.10 12.90
C ASP A 447 -12.39 -7.20 14.42
N HIS A 448 -11.80 -6.25 15.15
CA HIS A 448 -11.83 -6.11 16.59
C HIS A 448 -12.72 -4.94 17.02
N PRO A 449 -13.48 -5.03 18.14
CA PRO A 449 -14.35 -3.95 18.60
C PRO A 449 -13.64 -2.62 18.86
N ASN A 450 -12.37 -2.64 19.21
CA ASN A 450 -11.57 -1.44 19.48
C ASN A 450 -10.95 -0.80 18.21
N VAL A 451 -11.14 -1.40 17.02
CA VAL A 451 -10.54 -0.91 15.77
C VAL A 451 -11.64 -0.39 14.85
N ARG A 452 -11.56 0.87 14.45
CA ARG A 452 -12.58 1.55 13.64
C ARG A 452 -11.96 2.39 12.55
N LEU A 453 -12.63 2.41 11.38
CA LEU A 453 -12.30 3.26 10.24
C LEU A 453 -13.32 4.40 10.13
N TYR A 454 -12.88 5.65 10.16
CA TYR A 454 -13.72 6.84 10.03
C TYR A 454 -13.45 7.51 8.70
N ARG A 455 -14.46 7.52 7.83
CA ARG A 455 -14.31 7.92 6.45
C ARG A 455 -14.61 9.39 6.22
N GLN A 456 -13.69 10.07 5.51
CA GLN A 456 -13.86 11.42 5.01
C GLN A 456 -15.11 11.51 4.11
N SER A 457 -15.88 12.59 4.23
CA SER A 457 -17.02 12.87 3.36
C SER A 457 -16.61 13.80 2.22
N GLY A 458 -16.48 13.27 1.02
CA GLY A 458 -15.91 14.00 -0.13
C GLY A 458 -14.49 14.46 0.19
N ASN A 459 -14.26 15.77 0.20
CA ASN A 459 -12.98 16.38 0.58
C ASN A 459 -13.00 16.98 2.00
N ASN A 460 -14.05 16.70 2.79
CA ASN A 460 -14.23 17.25 4.13
C ASN A 460 -13.89 16.20 5.20
N TRP A 461 -12.92 16.50 6.04
CA TRP A 461 -12.52 15.68 7.18
C TRP A 461 -13.38 15.90 8.43
N ASP A 462 -14.09 17.02 8.56
CA ASP A 462 -14.77 17.41 9.81
C ASP A 462 -15.74 16.33 10.34
N PRO A 463 -16.57 15.65 9.53
CA PRO A 463 -17.46 14.61 10.04
C PRO A 463 -16.69 13.40 10.61
N ALA A 464 -15.61 12.99 9.94
CA ALA A 464 -14.79 11.87 10.40
C ALA A 464 -14.04 12.21 11.68
N ILE A 465 -13.51 13.43 11.78
CA ILE A 465 -12.80 13.92 12.98
C ILE A 465 -13.76 14.06 14.15
N SER A 466 -14.96 14.62 13.94
CA SER A 466 -15.99 14.69 14.99
C SER A 466 -16.34 13.30 15.51
N ALA A 467 -16.57 12.34 14.62
CA ALA A 467 -16.92 10.99 15.00
C ALA A 467 -15.76 10.26 15.74
N VAL A 468 -14.50 10.49 15.34
CA VAL A 468 -13.34 10.00 16.10
C VAL A 468 -13.27 10.63 17.48
N TYR A 469 -13.46 11.94 17.57
CA TYR A 469 -13.44 12.64 18.86
C TYR A 469 -14.52 12.12 19.80
N ASP A 470 -15.76 11.96 19.33
CA ASP A 470 -16.86 11.39 20.10
C ASP A 470 -16.55 9.95 20.55
N ALA A 471 -15.93 9.16 19.68
CA ALA A 471 -15.54 7.78 20.00
C ALA A 471 -14.43 7.73 21.07
N VAL A 472 -13.44 8.62 21.01
CA VAL A 472 -12.40 8.76 22.04
C VAL A 472 -13.06 9.14 23.39
N GLN A 473 -13.92 10.15 23.40
CA GLN A 473 -14.62 10.58 24.61
C GLN A 473 -15.50 9.47 25.22
N ALA A 474 -16.29 8.79 24.38
CA ALA A 474 -17.16 7.70 24.85
C ALA A 474 -16.38 6.52 25.43
N HIS A 475 -15.24 6.16 24.82
CA HIS A 475 -14.41 5.06 25.28
C HIS A 475 -13.88 5.29 26.71
N PHE A 476 -13.47 6.52 27.04
CA PHE A 476 -12.86 6.84 28.33
C PHE A 476 -13.82 7.44 29.35
N SER A 477 -15.04 7.84 28.97
CA SER A 477 -16.06 8.27 29.93
C SER A 477 -16.64 7.09 30.72
N SER A 478 -16.79 5.92 30.08
CA SER A 478 -17.27 4.69 30.75
C SER A 478 -16.30 4.18 31.82
N ASP A 479 -14.99 4.35 31.62
CA ASP A 479 -13.98 3.92 32.59
C ASP A 479 -13.89 4.86 33.82
N ARG A 480 -14.30 6.12 33.69
CA ARG A 480 -14.35 7.07 34.79
C ARG A 480 -15.56 6.87 35.72
N GLU A 481 -16.69 6.42 35.18
CA GLU A 481 -17.89 6.11 35.98
C GLU A 481 -17.75 4.81 36.83
N VAL A 482 -16.87 3.89 36.41
CA VAL A 482 -16.59 2.64 37.15
C VAL A 482 -15.55 2.84 38.27
N ALA A 483 -14.80 3.95 38.23
CA ALA A 483 -13.73 4.27 39.20
C ALA A 483 -14.19 5.20 40.34
N LEU A 484 -15.45 5.65 40.36
CA LEU A 484 -16.12 6.40 41.43
C LEU A 484 -17.09 5.49 42.17
#